data_8fdd797910e0bab09de66d1c49e85d9f
#
_entry.id   8fdd797910e0bab09de66d1c49e85d9f
#
_cell.length_a   1.000
_cell.length_b   1.000
_cell.length_c   1.000
_cell.angle_alpha   90.00
_cell.angle_beta   90.00
_cell.angle_gamma   90.00
#
_symmetry.space_group_name_H-M   'P 1'
#
loop_
_entity.id
_entity.type
_entity.pdbx_description
1 polymer ?
#
loop_
_entity_poly.entity_id
_entity_poly.type
_entity_poly.pdbx_seq_one_letter_code
_entity_poly.pdbx_strand_id
1 'polypeptide(L)'
;MDTVNNARTMPWKVAIEPFRVAPRVWYVGNTWVGSFLIQTSEGLALIDTTVMEDLYLLIDSIHRLGFDPKDLKHIFLTHAHMDHDGAARALKELTGAKVWLSREDEEWRHRPEADMSDTGFSI
;
A
#
# COMPACT_ATOMS: atom_id res chain seq x y z
N MET A 1 4.24 -9.55 -19.09
CA MET A 1 4.12 -9.20 -17.66
C MET A 1 4.99 -8.02 -17.29
N ASP A 2 5.04 -7.07 -18.21
CA ASP A 2 5.92 -5.90 -18.03
C ASP A 2 5.51 -5.04 -16.86
N THR A 3 4.19 -4.88 -16.62
CA THR A 3 3.72 -4.05 -15.51
C THR A 3 4.16 -4.59 -14.15
N VAL A 4 4.02 -5.90 -13.92
CA VAL A 4 4.43 -6.52 -12.64
C VAL A 4 5.94 -6.44 -12.48
N ASN A 5 6.68 -6.75 -13.54
CA ASN A 5 8.14 -6.67 -13.50
C ASN A 5 8.62 -5.24 -13.27
N ASN A 6 7.97 -4.27 -13.92
CA ASN A 6 8.30 -2.85 -13.73
C ASN A 6 8.01 -2.37 -12.32
N ALA A 7 6.90 -2.82 -11.72
CA ALA A 7 6.57 -2.45 -10.35
C ALA A 7 7.65 -2.89 -9.35
N ARG A 8 8.35 -3.98 -9.65
CA ARG A 8 9.41 -4.52 -8.78
C ARG A 8 10.80 -3.98 -9.07
N THR A 9 11.11 -3.73 -10.33
CA THR A 9 12.47 -3.39 -10.77
C THR A 9 12.61 -1.95 -11.22
N MET A 10 11.53 -1.35 -11.73
CA MET A 10 11.49 0.02 -12.22
C MET A 10 10.17 0.67 -11.81
N PRO A 11 9.94 0.85 -10.50
CA PRO A 11 8.63 1.30 -10.02
C PRO A 11 8.19 2.65 -10.60
N TRP A 12 9.11 3.52 -10.99
CA TRP A 12 8.75 4.78 -11.63
C TRP A 12 7.96 4.60 -12.95
N LYS A 13 8.03 3.41 -13.57
CA LYS A 13 7.28 3.13 -14.79
C LYS A 13 5.80 2.81 -14.55
N VAL A 14 5.45 2.48 -13.31
CA VAL A 14 4.06 2.23 -12.93
C VAL A 14 3.49 3.39 -12.11
N ALA A 15 4.26 4.45 -11.92
CA ALA A 15 3.82 5.62 -11.18
C ALA A 15 2.73 6.36 -11.92
N ILE A 16 1.72 6.83 -11.19
CA ILE A 16 0.72 7.77 -11.69
C ILE A 16 0.51 8.86 -10.65
N GLU A 17 0.13 10.05 -11.11
CA GLU A 17 -0.18 11.14 -10.19
C GLU A 17 -1.42 10.79 -9.38
N PRO A 18 -1.41 11.09 -8.08
CA PRO A 18 -2.58 10.87 -7.25
C PRO A 18 -3.73 11.76 -7.72
N PHE A 19 -4.95 11.27 -7.62
CA PHE A 19 -6.12 12.04 -8.03
C PHE A 19 -7.31 11.77 -7.12
N ARG A 20 -8.20 12.74 -7.02
CA ARG A 20 -9.40 12.64 -6.21
C ARG A 20 -10.44 11.76 -6.93
N VAL A 21 -11.00 10.79 -6.20
CA VAL A 21 -12.06 9.91 -6.74
C VAL A 21 -13.42 10.22 -6.14
N ALA A 22 -13.46 10.79 -4.94
CA ALA A 22 -14.69 11.16 -4.23
C ALA A 22 -14.33 12.19 -3.17
N PRO A 23 -15.31 12.89 -2.54
CA PRO A 23 -14.99 13.76 -1.42
C PRO A 23 -14.20 13.00 -0.35
N ARG A 24 -13.03 13.53 0.02
CA ARG A 24 -12.13 12.96 1.03
C ARG A 24 -11.52 11.61 0.66
N VAL A 25 -11.57 11.22 -0.61
CA VAL A 25 -10.99 9.95 -1.09
C VAL A 25 -10.14 10.22 -2.31
N TRP A 26 -8.88 9.76 -2.27
CA TRP A 26 -7.92 9.91 -3.37
C TRP A 26 -7.33 8.57 -3.75
N TYR A 27 -7.07 8.40 -5.04
CA TYR A 27 -6.30 7.27 -5.55
C TYR A 27 -4.81 7.60 -5.38
N VAL A 28 -4.08 6.73 -4.71
CA VAL A 28 -2.63 6.90 -4.48
C VAL A 28 -1.84 5.66 -4.89
N GLY A 29 -2.48 4.73 -5.58
CA GLY A 29 -1.85 3.51 -6.08
C GLY A 29 -1.01 3.76 -7.34
N ASN A 30 -0.70 2.68 -8.02
CA ASN A 30 0.04 2.69 -9.27
C ASN A 30 -0.83 2.12 -10.40
N THR A 31 -0.23 1.89 -11.58
CA THR A 31 -0.98 1.36 -12.73
C THR A 31 -1.35 -0.10 -12.58
N TRP A 32 -0.76 -0.80 -11.62
CA TRP A 32 -1.00 -2.23 -11.37
C TRP A 32 -1.97 -2.46 -10.22
N VAL A 33 -1.77 -1.79 -9.09
CA VAL A 33 -2.54 -2.06 -7.87
C VAL A 33 -3.13 -0.78 -7.33
N GLY A 34 -4.42 -0.84 -6.96
CA GLY A 34 -5.11 0.27 -6.32
C GLY A 34 -4.71 0.46 -4.87
N SER A 35 -4.62 1.72 -4.48
CA SER A 35 -4.51 2.13 -3.08
C SER A 35 -5.27 3.42 -2.93
N PHE A 36 -6.02 3.56 -1.84
CA PHE A 36 -6.90 4.70 -1.63
C PHE A 36 -6.60 5.36 -0.29
N LEU A 37 -6.42 6.68 -0.34
CA LEU A 37 -6.23 7.49 0.86
C LEU A 37 -7.54 8.14 1.22
N ILE A 38 -7.93 8.05 2.49
CA ILE A 38 -9.19 8.59 2.99
C ILE A 38 -8.88 9.59 4.10
N GLN A 39 -9.41 10.80 3.96
CA GLN A 39 -9.32 11.82 5.00
C GLN A 39 -10.49 11.66 5.97
N THR A 40 -10.17 11.50 7.24
CA THR A 40 -11.17 11.38 8.30
C THR A 40 -11.02 12.52 9.29
N SER A 41 -11.96 12.66 10.22
CA SER A 41 -11.88 13.68 11.28
C SER A 41 -10.73 13.44 12.26
N GLU A 42 -10.17 12.23 12.29
CA GLU A 42 -9.09 11.84 13.21
C GLU A 42 -7.75 11.66 12.52
N GLY A 43 -7.66 11.94 11.23
CA GLY A 43 -6.46 11.79 10.45
C GLY A 43 -6.70 11.02 9.16
N LEU A 44 -5.68 10.36 8.64
CA LEU A 44 -5.74 9.66 7.37
C LEU A 44 -5.90 8.15 7.58
N ALA A 45 -6.60 7.51 6.66
CA ALA A 45 -6.67 6.06 6.54
C ALA A 45 -6.24 5.66 5.12
N LEU A 46 -5.63 4.50 4.99
CA LEU A 46 -5.16 3.97 3.71
C LEU A 46 -5.77 2.59 3.49
N ILE A 47 -6.24 2.34 2.28
CA ILE A 47 -6.72 1.02 1.88
C ILE A 47 -5.70 0.43 0.92
N ASP A 48 -5.05 -0.65 1.32
CA ASP A 48 -3.95 -1.33 0.65
C ASP A 48 -2.72 -0.46 0.46
N THR A 49 -1.57 -1.07 0.26
CA THR A 49 -0.28 -0.37 0.26
C THR A 49 0.54 -0.57 -0.99
N THR A 50 0.11 -1.39 -1.92
CA THR A 50 0.89 -1.85 -3.07
C THR A 50 2.11 -2.66 -2.64
N VAL A 51 3.09 -2.84 -3.53
CA VAL A 51 4.31 -3.61 -3.23
C VAL A 51 5.32 -2.75 -2.48
N MET A 52 6.23 -3.41 -1.77
CA MET A 52 7.26 -2.73 -0.99
C MET A 52 8.14 -1.80 -1.85
N GLU A 53 8.44 -2.19 -3.06
CA GLU A 53 9.29 -1.41 -3.96
C GLU A 53 8.68 -0.06 -4.33
N ASP A 54 7.36 0.08 -4.21
CA ASP A 54 6.64 1.31 -4.53
C ASP A 54 6.37 2.20 -3.31
N LEU A 55 6.94 1.87 -2.16
CA LEU A 55 6.72 2.63 -0.93
C LEU A 55 6.99 4.12 -1.12
N TYR A 56 8.10 4.46 -1.77
CA TYR A 56 8.47 5.86 -1.96
C TYR A 56 7.47 6.62 -2.84
N LEU A 57 6.86 5.94 -3.82
CA LEU A 57 5.82 6.54 -4.66
C LEU A 57 4.56 6.82 -3.86
N LEU A 58 4.21 5.92 -2.95
CA LEU A 58 3.05 6.10 -2.09
C LEU A 58 3.24 7.29 -1.15
N ILE A 59 4.41 7.37 -0.52
CA ILE A 59 4.77 8.50 0.35
C ILE A 59 4.74 9.81 -0.44
N ASP A 60 5.34 9.82 -1.63
CA ASP A 60 5.36 11.01 -2.49
C ASP A 60 3.94 11.44 -2.87
N SER A 61 3.07 10.49 -3.21
CA SER A 61 1.68 10.80 -3.56
C SER A 61 0.94 11.46 -2.39
N ILE A 62 1.15 10.99 -1.17
CA ILE A 62 0.55 11.61 0.02
C ILE A 62 1.02 13.06 0.17
N HIS A 63 2.33 13.30 -0.01
CA HIS A 63 2.88 14.66 0.03
C HIS A 63 2.34 15.55 -1.09
N ARG A 64 2.22 15.02 -2.30
CA ARG A 64 1.70 15.78 -3.44
C ARG A 64 0.25 16.26 -3.22
N LEU A 65 -0.51 15.48 -2.45
CA LEU A 65 -1.89 15.86 -2.10
C LEU A 65 -1.94 16.89 -0.97
N GLY A 66 -0.80 17.25 -0.39
CA GLY A 66 -0.72 18.23 0.69
C GLY A 66 -0.88 17.62 2.07
N PHE A 67 -0.83 16.31 2.20
CA PHE A 67 -0.95 15.63 3.49
C PHE A 67 0.42 15.23 4.04
N ASP A 68 0.47 15.05 5.35
CA ASP A 68 1.65 14.52 6.04
C ASP A 68 1.44 13.01 6.26
N PRO A 69 2.36 12.16 5.78
CA PRO A 69 2.26 10.72 6.03
C PRO A 69 2.15 10.35 7.51
N LYS A 70 2.68 11.18 8.41
CA LYS A 70 2.57 10.94 9.85
C LYS A 70 1.16 11.08 10.39
N ASP A 71 0.25 11.67 9.61
CA ASP A 71 -1.16 11.74 9.97
C ASP A 71 -1.91 10.45 9.60
N LEU A 72 -1.22 9.49 9.00
CA LEU A 72 -1.79 8.18 8.72
C LEU A 72 -1.98 7.41 10.02
N LYS A 73 -3.23 7.07 10.34
CA LYS A 73 -3.61 6.42 11.59
C LYS A 73 -4.00 4.96 11.41
N HIS A 74 -4.54 4.62 10.25
CA HIS A 74 -5.04 3.28 9.97
C HIS A 74 -4.67 2.85 8.56
N ILE A 75 -4.29 1.58 8.44
CA ILE A 75 -4.07 0.91 7.17
C ILE A 75 -4.98 -0.31 7.15
N PHE A 76 -5.90 -0.35 6.20
CA PHE A 76 -6.82 -1.46 6.02
C PHE A 76 -6.38 -2.29 4.82
N LEU A 77 -6.10 -3.56 5.05
CA LEU A 77 -5.68 -4.47 3.97
C LEU A 77 -6.88 -5.29 3.52
N THR A 78 -7.13 -5.31 2.22
CA THR A 78 -8.23 -6.10 1.65
C THR A 78 -7.93 -7.58 1.70
N HIS A 79 -6.66 -7.95 1.55
CA HIS A 79 -6.21 -9.33 1.69
C HIS A 79 -4.68 -9.37 1.82
N ALA A 80 -4.16 -10.54 2.23
CA ALA A 80 -2.74 -10.71 2.53
C ALA A 80 -1.96 -11.23 1.32
N HIS A 81 -1.92 -10.42 0.25
CA HIS A 81 -1.04 -10.68 -0.89
C HIS A 81 -0.04 -9.54 -1.01
N MET A 82 1.18 -9.84 -1.43
CA MET A 82 2.30 -8.90 -1.44
C MET A 82 2.05 -7.63 -2.26
N ASP A 83 1.19 -7.69 -3.27
CA ASP A 83 0.84 -6.53 -4.09
C ASP A 83 -0.14 -5.59 -3.37
N HIS A 84 -0.73 -6.02 -2.26
CA HIS A 84 -1.63 -5.20 -1.45
C HIS A 84 -1.08 -4.87 -0.07
N ASP A 85 -0.34 -5.79 0.55
CA ASP A 85 0.21 -5.59 1.89
C ASP A 85 1.72 -5.33 1.90
N GLY A 86 2.36 -5.30 0.73
CA GLY A 86 3.82 -5.31 0.63
C GLY A 86 4.52 -4.19 1.38
N ALA A 87 3.95 -2.99 1.40
CA ALA A 87 4.54 -1.85 2.09
C ALA A 87 3.95 -1.60 3.48
N ALA A 88 3.01 -2.44 3.95
CA ALA A 88 2.27 -2.19 5.19
C ALA A 88 3.19 -2.08 6.40
N ARG A 89 4.14 -2.99 6.53
CA ARG A 89 5.06 -3.00 7.68
C ARG A 89 5.91 -1.73 7.72
N ALA A 90 6.47 -1.35 6.58
CA ALA A 90 7.31 -0.15 6.51
C ALA A 90 6.50 1.11 6.82
N LEU A 91 5.27 1.20 6.30
CA LEU A 91 4.38 2.31 6.60
C LEU A 91 4.03 2.36 8.08
N LYS A 92 3.76 1.21 8.69
CA LYS A 92 3.48 1.13 10.12
C LYS A 92 4.65 1.66 10.93
N GLU A 93 5.87 1.27 10.58
CA GLU A 93 7.07 1.72 11.29
C GLU A 93 7.32 3.22 11.10
N LEU A 94 7.05 3.75 9.90
CA LEU A 94 7.26 5.17 9.60
C LEU A 94 6.19 6.08 10.20
N THR A 95 4.96 5.61 10.32
CA THR A 95 3.82 6.46 10.66
C THR A 95 3.22 6.17 12.03
N GLY A 96 3.44 4.98 12.56
CA GLY A 96 2.77 4.51 13.77
C GLY A 96 1.33 4.05 13.53
N ALA A 97 0.89 3.96 12.28
CA ALA A 97 -0.47 3.56 11.95
C ALA A 97 -0.76 2.11 12.39
N LYS A 98 -2.02 1.86 12.72
CA LYS A 98 -2.49 0.49 12.99
C LYS A 98 -2.83 -0.19 11.67
N VAL A 99 -2.45 -1.45 11.54
CA VAL A 99 -2.75 -2.26 10.35
C VAL A 99 -3.88 -3.22 10.69
N TRP A 100 -4.90 -3.25 9.84
CA TRP A 100 -6.09 -4.06 10.01
C TRP A 100 -6.19 -5.08 8.88
N LEU A 101 -6.40 -6.33 9.24
CA LEU A 101 -6.48 -7.45 8.30
C LEU A 101 -7.50 -8.45 8.86
N SER A 102 -8.24 -9.14 7.98
CA SER A 102 -9.15 -10.17 8.44
C SER A 102 -8.41 -11.31 9.12
N ARG A 103 -9.10 -12.03 10.02
CA ARG A 103 -8.49 -13.16 10.71
C ARG A 103 -8.04 -14.23 9.73
N GLU A 104 -8.84 -14.49 8.72
CA GLU A 104 -8.55 -15.50 7.69
C GLU A 104 -7.27 -15.16 6.94
N ASP A 105 -7.08 -13.90 6.56
CA ASP A 105 -5.88 -13.46 5.86
C ASP A 105 -4.66 -13.43 6.79
N GLU A 106 -4.84 -13.08 8.05
CA GLU A 106 -3.76 -13.13 9.03
C GLU A 106 -3.28 -14.58 9.22
N GLU A 107 -4.18 -15.53 9.27
CA GLU A 107 -3.82 -16.95 9.34
C GLU A 107 -3.14 -17.42 8.05
N TRP A 108 -3.66 -16.99 6.90
CA TRP A 108 -3.10 -17.34 5.60
C TRP A 108 -1.63 -16.90 5.47
N ARG A 109 -1.30 -15.69 5.87
CA ARG A 109 0.05 -15.15 5.68
C ARG A 109 1.13 -15.91 6.47
N HIS A 110 0.72 -16.70 7.46
CA HIS A 110 1.63 -17.53 8.24
C HIS A 110 1.74 -18.96 7.72
N ARG A 111 1.04 -19.31 6.64
CA ARG A 111 1.12 -20.63 6.02
C ARG A 111 2.30 -20.70 5.05
N PRO A 112 2.92 -21.90 4.90
CA PRO A 112 4.00 -22.05 3.92
C PRO A 112 3.62 -21.67 2.50
N GLU A 113 2.36 -21.90 2.09
CA GLU A 113 1.86 -21.58 0.76
C GLU A 113 1.88 -20.07 0.47
N ALA A 114 1.88 -19.24 1.50
CA ALA A 114 1.93 -17.78 1.36
C ALA A 114 3.35 -17.26 1.19
N ASP A 115 4.36 -18.09 1.42
CA ASP A 115 5.76 -17.71 1.26
C ASP A 115 6.13 -17.70 -0.22
N MET A 116 6.44 -16.53 -0.73
CA MET A 116 6.80 -16.32 -2.13
C MET A 116 8.27 -15.92 -2.28
N SER A 117 9.11 -16.23 -1.30
CA SER A 117 10.51 -15.84 -1.30
C SER A 117 11.27 -16.38 -2.51
N ASP A 118 10.92 -17.59 -2.98
CA ASP A 118 11.54 -18.22 -4.14
C ASP A 118 11.31 -17.44 -5.44
N THR A 119 10.25 -16.66 -5.49
CA THR A 119 9.92 -15.83 -6.65
C THR A 119 10.47 -14.41 -6.55
N GLY A 120 11.17 -14.10 -5.46
CA GLY A 120 11.64 -12.75 -5.17
C GLY A 120 10.60 -11.88 -4.48
N PHE A 121 9.45 -12.43 -4.13
CA PHE A 121 8.44 -11.76 -3.33
C PHE A 121 8.52 -12.24 -1.88
N SER A 122 8.27 -11.35 -0.94
CA SER A 122 8.14 -11.70 0.48
C SER A 122 6.98 -10.94 1.09
N ILE A 123 6.28 -11.60 1.95
CA ILE A 123 5.16 -11.00 2.67
C ILE A 123 5.61 -10.54 4.06
#